data_521af718f1d8f65a9e8f4cdf3ce4417b
#
_entry.id   521af718f1d8f65a9e8f4cdf3ce4417b
#
_cell.length_a   1.000
_cell.length_b   1.000
_cell.length_c   1.000
_cell.angle_alpha   90.00
_cell.angle_beta   90.00
_cell.angle_gamma   90.00
#
_symmetry.space_group_name_H-M   'P 1'
#
loop_
_entity.id
_entity.type
_entity.pdbx_description
1 polymer ?
#
loop_
_entity_poly.entity_id
_entity_poly.type
_entity_poly.pdbx_seq_one_letter_code
_entity_poly.pdbx_strand_id
1 'polypeptide(L)'
;MSAILVDSCIYITYIKRRIDFRQLLVPALRAGQLYNCGVVRAEVLRGIRDEKSYAEVEAFFDIIPEIPADARLWRQVSRMAWEAARKGFAPPTTDFVIAASAQRVRATVITLDKHFEQISGVAVRAELP
;
A
#
# COMPACT_ATOMS: atom_id res chain seq x y z
N MET A 1 -14.43 5.59 10.70
CA MET A 1 -13.56 5.27 9.54
C MET A 1 -12.31 4.59 10.07
N SER A 2 -11.92 3.47 9.49
CA SER A 2 -10.74 2.70 9.90
C SER A 2 -9.53 3.08 9.08
N ALA A 3 -8.33 2.81 9.62
CA ALA A 3 -7.08 3.04 8.90
C ALA A 3 -6.99 2.18 7.63
N ILE A 4 -6.47 2.76 6.57
CA ILE A 4 -6.26 2.08 5.29
C ILE A 4 -4.85 2.33 4.75
N LEU A 5 -4.31 1.31 4.08
CA LEU A 5 -3.10 1.39 3.27
C LEU A 5 -3.49 0.95 1.86
N VAL A 6 -3.44 1.88 0.92
CA VAL A 6 -3.86 1.61 -0.46
C VAL A 6 -2.68 1.04 -1.23
N ASP A 7 -2.86 -0.14 -1.81
CA ASP A 7 -1.84 -0.80 -2.61
C ASP A 7 -1.59 -0.07 -3.94
N SER A 8 -0.39 -0.21 -4.46
CA SER A 8 0.03 0.42 -5.71
C SER A 8 -0.90 0.12 -6.88
N CYS A 9 -1.44 -1.09 -6.97
CA CYS A 9 -2.34 -1.47 -8.07
C CYS A 9 -3.60 -0.60 -8.14
N ILE A 10 -4.13 -0.14 -7.01
CA ILE A 10 -5.28 0.77 -6.98
C ILE A 10 -4.89 2.12 -7.57
N TYR A 11 -3.81 2.72 -7.10
CA TYR A 11 -3.32 4.00 -7.62
C TYR A 11 -3.02 3.92 -9.11
N ILE A 12 -2.30 2.88 -9.53
CA ILE A 12 -1.92 2.67 -10.94
C ILE A 12 -3.16 2.53 -11.82
N THR A 13 -4.16 1.77 -11.37
CA THR A 13 -5.42 1.59 -12.10
C THR A 13 -6.14 2.93 -12.29
N TYR A 14 -6.22 3.74 -11.22
CA TYR A 14 -6.89 5.03 -11.29
C TYR A 14 -6.15 6.00 -12.20
N ILE A 15 -4.82 6.01 -12.15
CA ILE A 15 -4.01 6.84 -13.04
C ILE A 15 -4.26 6.46 -14.51
N LYS A 16 -4.26 5.17 -14.82
CA LYS A 16 -4.54 4.67 -16.18
C LYS A 16 -5.93 5.03 -16.66
N ARG A 17 -6.91 5.00 -15.78
CA ARG A 17 -8.30 5.36 -16.08
C ARG A 17 -8.57 6.84 -16.00
N ARG A 18 -7.58 7.65 -15.68
CA ARG A 18 -7.70 9.10 -15.49
C ARG A 18 -8.75 9.47 -14.44
N ILE A 19 -8.84 8.66 -13.38
CA ILE A 19 -9.70 8.93 -12.22
C ILE A 19 -8.85 9.66 -11.18
N ASP A 20 -9.36 10.79 -10.67
CA ASP A 20 -8.66 11.53 -9.63
C ASP A 20 -8.88 10.86 -8.27
N PHE A 21 -7.92 10.01 -7.89
CA PHE A 21 -7.97 9.31 -6.62
C PHE A 21 -7.82 10.24 -5.41
N ARG A 22 -7.26 11.43 -5.61
CA ARG A 22 -7.07 12.40 -4.52
C ARG A 22 -8.40 12.79 -3.90
N GLN A 23 -9.40 13.08 -4.72
CA GLN A 23 -10.74 13.41 -4.24
C GLN A 23 -11.36 12.25 -3.45
N LEU A 24 -11.14 11.02 -3.89
CA LEU A 24 -11.68 9.83 -3.24
C LEU A 24 -11.01 9.57 -1.88
N LEU A 25 -9.76 9.96 -1.72
CA LEU A 25 -8.97 9.67 -0.52
C LEU A 25 -8.90 10.82 0.48
N VAL A 26 -9.33 12.03 0.10
CA VAL A 26 -9.32 13.19 1.01
C VAL A 26 -10.06 12.94 2.32
N PRO A 27 -11.26 12.31 2.35
CA PRO A 27 -11.92 12.04 3.62
C PRO A 27 -11.07 11.18 4.56
N ALA A 28 -10.43 10.12 4.06
CA ALA A 28 -9.56 9.27 4.86
C ALA A 28 -8.31 10.03 5.32
N LEU A 29 -7.73 10.85 4.45
CA LEU A 29 -6.57 11.68 4.77
C LEU A 29 -6.91 12.65 5.90
N ARG A 30 -8.04 13.37 5.80
CA ARG A 30 -8.47 14.32 6.82
C ARG A 30 -8.79 13.68 8.15
N ALA A 31 -9.29 12.44 8.13
CA ALA A 31 -9.57 11.69 9.34
C ALA A 31 -8.32 11.08 9.98
N GLY A 32 -7.13 11.25 9.37
CA GLY A 32 -5.90 10.65 9.86
C GLY A 32 -5.85 9.14 9.70
N GLN A 33 -6.61 8.60 8.75
CA GLN A 33 -6.73 7.14 8.55
C GLN A 33 -6.07 6.65 7.27
N LEU A 34 -5.51 7.54 6.44
CA LEU A 34 -4.80 7.15 5.24
C LEU A 34 -3.30 7.05 5.51
N TYR A 35 -2.71 5.91 5.17
CA TYR A 35 -1.28 5.66 5.30
C TYR A 35 -0.68 5.26 3.96
N ASN A 36 0.63 5.45 3.84
CA ASN A 36 1.41 5.00 2.69
C ASN A 36 2.68 4.30 3.18
N CYS A 37 3.35 3.60 2.30
CA CYS A 37 4.67 3.03 2.59
C CYS A 37 5.58 3.22 1.37
N GLY A 38 6.89 3.11 1.59
CA GLY A 38 7.88 3.39 0.56
C GLY A 38 7.74 2.51 -0.67
N VAL A 39 7.34 1.24 -0.51
CA VAL A 39 7.13 0.33 -1.63
C VAL A 39 6.02 0.84 -2.55
N VAL A 40 4.88 1.23 -1.98
CA VAL A 40 3.75 1.75 -2.76
C VAL A 40 4.16 3.03 -3.48
N ARG A 41 4.81 3.95 -2.76
CA ARG A 41 5.33 5.19 -3.33
C ARG A 41 6.21 4.92 -4.54
N ALA A 42 7.20 4.06 -4.41
CA ALA A 42 8.14 3.75 -5.47
C ALA A 42 7.47 3.07 -6.66
N GLU A 43 6.58 2.12 -6.40
CA GLU A 43 5.89 1.39 -7.47
C GLU A 43 4.96 2.28 -8.29
N VAL A 44 4.27 3.19 -7.64
CA VAL A 44 3.37 4.13 -8.34
C VAL A 44 4.16 5.15 -9.13
N LEU A 45 5.13 5.82 -8.50
CA LEU A 45 5.88 6.90 -9.15
C LEU A 45 6.73 6.42 -10.32
N ARG A 46 7.30 5.22 -10.23
CA ARG A 46 8.12 4.68 -11.34
C ARG A 46 7.34 4.53 -12.65
N GLY A 47 6.03 4.37 -12.57
CA GLY A 47 5.18 4.17 -13.76
C GLY A 47 4.70 5.45 -14.41
N ILE A 48 4.92 6.60 -13.80
CA ILE A 48 4.47 7.89 -14.33
C ILE A 48 5.53 8.41 -15.32
N ARG A 49 5.10 8.80 -16.51
CA ARG A 49 6.02 9.16 -17.60
C ARG A 49 6.39 10.63 -17.65
N ASP A 50 5.45 11.53 -17.36
CA ASP A 50 5.69 12.96 -17.46
C ASP A 50 5.98 13.58 -16.08
N GLU A 51 6.87 14.57 -16.08
CA GLU A 51 7.31 15.20 -14.83
C GLU A 51 6.19 15.95 -14.10
N LYS A 52 5.26 16.52 -14.83
CA LYS A 52 4.15 17.25 -14.20
C LYS A 52 3.27 16.31 -13.37
N SER A 53 2.85 15.19 -13.96
CA SER A 53 2.06 14.19 -13.24
C SER A 53 2.84 13.57 -12.09
N TYR A 54 4.13 13.31 -12.30
CA TYR A 54 5.01 12.82 -11.23
C TYR A 54 5.00 13.76 -10.04
N ALA A 55 5.21 15.06 -10.28
CA ALA A 55 5.25 16.07 -9.22
C ALA A 55 3.92 16.16 -8.47
N GLU A 56 2.80 16.07 -9.19
CA GLU A 56 1.47 16.12 -8.58
C GLU A 56 1.19 14.93 -7.67
N VAL A 57 1.53 13.73 -8.12
CA VAL A 57 1.35 12.52 -7.31
C VAL A 57 2.32 12.50 -6.14
N GLU A 58 3.57 12.87 -6.36
CA GLU A 58 4.56 12.97 -5.30
C GLU A 58 4.11 13.93 -4.20
N ALA A 59 3.60 15.10 -4.57
CA ALA A 59 3.09 16.09 -3.62
C ALA A 59 1.94 15.52 -2.78
N PHE A 60 1.04 14.76 -3.40
CA PHE A 60 -0.03 14.10 -2.67
C PHE A 60 0.53 13.06 -1.69
N PHE A 61 1.47 12.24 -2.14
CA PHE A 61 2.08 11.23 -1.28
C PHE A 61 2.86 11.85 -0.12
N ASP A 62 3.48 13.03 -0.34
CA ASP A 62 4.25 13.71 0.69
C ASP A 62 3.41 14.16 1.89
N ILE A 63 2.10 14.36 1.71
CA ILE A 63 1.21 14.74 2.81
C ILE A 63 0.56 13.53 3.50
N ILE A 64 0.73 12.33 2.97
CA ILE A 64 0.22 11.11 3.61
C ILE A 64 1.28 10.59 4.57
N PRO A 65 0.94 10.28 5.83
CA PRO A 65 1.89 9.66 6.74
C PRO A 65 2.47 8.37 6.16
N GLU A 66 3.80 8.28 6.13
CA GLU A 66 4.51 7.12 5.62
C GLU A 66 4.91 6.21 6.75
N ILE A 67 4.61 4.92 6.62
CA ILE A 67 4.99 3.90 7.61
C ILE A 67 6.47 3.58 7.42
N PRO A 68 7.32 3.76 8.44
CA PRO A 68 8.75 3.55 8.26
C PRO A 68 9.09 2.07 8.06
N ALA A 69 10.05 1.82 7.16
CA ALA A 69 10.59 0.49 6.90
C ALA A 69 11.90 0.31 7.69
N ASP A 70 11.79 0.21 9.01
CA ASP A 70 12.92 0.02 9.91
C ASP A 70 13.35 -1.45 10.03
N ALA A 71 14.40 -1.72 10.81
CA ALA A 71 14.92 -3.06 10.98
C ALA A 71 13.89 -4.02 11.58
N ARG A 72 13.01 -3.52 12.46
CA ARG A 72 11.95 -4.32 13.07
C ARG A 72 10.93 -4.77 12.01
N LEU A 73 10.58 -3.88 11.11
CA LEU A 73 9.68 -4.21 9.99
C LEU A 73 10.30 -5.30 9.12
N TRP A 74 11.58 -5.16 8.79
CA TRP A 74 12.26 -6.14 7.95
C TRP A 74 12.35 -7.52 8.58
N ARG A 75 12.52 -7.59 9.90
CA ARG A 75 12.45 -8.88 10.62
C ARG A 75 11.07 -9.51 10.50
N GLN A 76 10.01 -8.70 10.63
CA GLN A 76 8.63 -9.18 10.46
C GLN A 76 8.39 -9.67 9.03
N VAL A 77 8.82 -8.91 8.03
CA VAL A 77 8.72 -9.26 6.61
C VAL A 77 9.43 -10.59 6.34
N SER A 78 10.65 -10.74 6.85
CA SER A 78 11.43 -11.97 6.67
C SER A 78 10.70 -13.19 7.24
N ARG A 79 10.13 -13.04 8.43
CA ARG A 79 9.38 -14.12 9.08
C ARG A 79 8.13 -14.49 8.31
N MET A 80 7.36 -13.50 7.89
CA MET A 80 6.13 -13.71 7.11
C MET A 80 6.42 -14.41 5.79
N ALA A 81 7.46 -13.96 5.08
CA ALA A 81 7.86 -14.55 3.80
C ALA A 81 8.34 -15.99 3.98
N TRP A 82 9.10 -16.25 5.04
CA TRP A 82 9.58 -17.59 5.34
C TRP A 82 8.43 -18.56 5.65
N GLU A 83 7.49 -18.14 6.49
CA GLU A 83 6.32 -18.95 6.85
C GLU A 83 5.44 -19.25 5.63
N ALA A 84 5.21 -18.25 4.76
CA ALA A 84 4.44 -18.44 3.53
C ALA A 84 5.12 -19.45 2.60
N ALA A 85 6.44 -19.34 2.43
CA ALA A 85 7.20 -20.27 1.60
C ALA A 85 7.12 -21.71 2.11
N ARG A 86 7.10 -21.92 3.44
CA ARG A 86 6.90 -23.26 4.03
C ARG A 86 5.54 -23.85 3.68
N LYS A 87 4.55 -23.01 3.41
CA LYS A 87 3.21 -23.45 2.99
C LYS A 87 3.05 -23.53 1.47
N GLY A 88 4.14 -23.33 0.72
CA GLY A 88 4.12 -23.37 -0.75
C GLY A 88 3.62 -22.09 -1.41
N PHE A 89 3.63 -20.97 -0.69
CA PHE A 89 3.14 -19.68 -1.18
C PHE A 89 4.27 -18.65 -1.15
N ALA A 90 4.65 -18.13 -2.31
CA ALA A 90 5.79 -17.24 -2.43
C ALA A 90 5.48 -16.00 -3.31
N PRO A 91 4.61 -15.09 -2.85
CA PRO A 91 4.42 -13.81 -3.54
C PRO A 91 5.69 -12.95 -3.45
N PRO A 92 5.79 -11.88 -4.24
CA PRO A 92 6.93 -10.98 -4.17
C PRO A 92 7.15 -10.44 -2.76
N THR A 93 8.40 -10.25 -2.37
CA THR A 93 8.76 -9.71 -1.05
C THR A 93 8.08 -8.37 -0.78
N THR A 94 7.86 -7.55 -1.82
CA THR A 94 7.18 -6.26 -1.68
C THR A 94 5.76 -6.38 -1.13
N ASP A 95 5.05 -7.47 -1.44
CA ASP A 95 3.70 -7.71 -0.88
C ASP A 95 3.76 -7.89 0.63
N PHE A 96 4.80 -8.58 1.13
CA PHE A 96 4.99 -8.73 2.58
C PHE A 96 5.37 -7.41 3.25
N VAL A 97 6.10 -6.53 2.57
CA VAL A 97 6.41 -5.19 3.10
C VAL A 97 5.12 -4.39 3.27
N ILE A 98 4.25 -4.41 2.27
CA ILE A 98 2.96 -3.73 2.33
C ILE A 98 2.10 -4.32 3.46
N ALA A 99 2.00 -5.64 3.52
CA ALA A 99 1.22 -6.33 4.55
C ALA A 99 1.72 -6.04 5.97
N ALA A 100 3.03 -6.13 6.19
CA ALA A 100 3.63 -5.84 7.50
C ALA A 100 3.46 -4.38 7.90
N SER A 101 3.58 -3.46 6.93
CA SER A 101 3.35 -2.04 7.15
C SER A 101 1.91 -1.78 7.60
N ALA A 102 0.95 -2.39 6.92
CA ALA A 102 -0.47 -2.28 7.29
C ALA A 102 -0.73 -2.81 8.71
N GLN A 103 -0.15 -3.96 9.06
CA GLN A 103 -0.30 -4.53 10.40
C GLN A 103 0.22 -3.58 11.48
N ARG A 104 1.31 -2.87 11.22
CA ARG A 104 1.94 -1.96 12.18
C ARG A 104 0.99 -0.84 12.62
N VAL A 105 0.13 -0.37 11.73
CA VAL A 105 -0.83 0.70 12.03
C VAL A 105 -2.27 0.18 12.09
N ARG A 106 -2.46 -1.14 12.09
CA ARG A 106 -3.78 -1.79 12.10
C ARG A 106 -4.66 -1.31 10.94
N ALA A 107 -4.06 -1.14 9.78
CA ALA A 107 -4.76 -0.72 8.58
C ALA A 107 -5.26 -1.91 7.78
N THR A 108 -6.37 -1.68 7.07
CA THR A 108 -6.83 -2.59 6.02
C THR A 108 -6.09 -2.28 4.74
N VAL A 109 -5.56 -3.30 4.06
CA VAL A 109 -4.96 -3.14 2.73
C VAL A 109 -6.07 -3.06 1.69
N ILE A 110 -6.09 -1.98 0.92
CA ILE A 110 -7.02 -1.83 -0.21
C ILE A 110 -6.28 -2.26 -1.46
N THR A 111 -6.68 -3.38 -2.04
CA THR A 111 -5.96 -3.98 -3.17
C THR A 111 -6.89 -4.79 -4.06
N LEU A 112 -6.54 -4.88 -5.34
CA LEU A 112 -7.17 -5.79 -6.29
C LEU A 112 -6.43 -7.13 -6.38
N ASP A 113 -5.28 -7.24 -5.72
CA ASP A 113 -4.44 -8.43 -5.75
C ASP A 113 -4.90 -9.43 -4.70
N LYS A 114 -5.40 -10.58 -5.15
CA LYS A 114 -5.91 -11.64 -4.29
C LYS A 114 -4.83 -12.35 -3.48
N HIS A 115 -3.56 -12.17 -3.82
CA HIS A 115 -2.46 -12.74 -3.05
C HIS A 115 -2.49 -12.31 -1.58
N PHE A 116 -2.94 -11.08 -1.32
CA PHE A 116 -3.00 -10.56 0.06
C PHE A 116 -3.97 -11.34 0.95
N GLU A 117 -5.00 -11.96 0.39
CA GLU A 117 -5.94 -12.79 1.15
C GLU A 117 -5.26 -14.03 1.76
N GLN A 118 -4.15 -14.46 1.17
CA GLN A 118 -3.39 -15.62 1.64
C GLN A 118 -2.33 -15.26 2.68
N ILE A 119 -2.12 -13.97 2.93
CA ILE A 119 -1.15 -13.52 3.94
C ILE A 119 -1.86 -13.46 5.29
N SER A 120 -1.41 -14.25 6.26
CA SER A 120 -2.02 -14.31 7.59
C SER A 120 -1.95 -12.96 8.32
N GLY A 121 -3.04 -12.61 9.00
CA GLY A 121 -3.07 -11.44 9.87
C GLY A 121 -3.24 -10.11 9.14
N VAL A 122 -3.62 -10.13 7.87
CA VAL A 122 -3.83 -8.92 7.07
C VAL A 122 -5.30 -8.79 6.72
N ALA A 123 -5.90 -7.66 7.09
CA ALA A 123 -7.26 -7.32 6.65
C ALA A 123 -7.18 -6.74 5.24
N VAL A 124 -8.04 -7.21 4.34
CA VAL A 124 -7.98 -6.87 2.92
C VAL A 124 -9.35 -6.46 2.41
N ARG A 125 -9.41 -5.42 1.57
CA ARG A 125 -10.59 -5.01 0.83
C ARG A 125 -10.22 -4.61 -0.58
N ALA A 126 -11.16 -4.78 -1.53
CA ALA A 126 -10.95 -4.40 -2.93
C ALA A 126 -11.42 -2.98 -3.24
N GLU A 127 -12.19 -2.36 -2.35
CA GLU A 127 -12.85 -1.08 -2.61
C GLU A 127 -12.39 0.00 -1.64
N LEU A 128 -12.28 1.24 -2.14
CA LEU A 128 -12.06 2.40 -1.29
C LEU A 128 -13.29 2.66 -0.43
N PRO A 129 -13.08 3.15 0.79
CA PRO A 129 -14.19 3.48 1.70
C PRO A 129 -15.07 4.60 1.18
#